data_3f97302f954f00ada4b524c5a352a246
#
_entry.id   3f97302f954f00ada4b524c5a352a246
#
_cell.length_a   1.000
_cell.length_b   1.000
_cell.length_c   1.000
_cell.angle_alpha   90.00
_cell.angle_beta   90.00
_cell.angle_gamma   90.00
#
_symmetry.space_group_name_H-M   'P 1'
#
loop_
_entity.id
_entity.type
_entity.pdbx_description
1 polymer ?
#
loop_
_entity_poly.entity_id
_entity_poly.type
_entity_poly.pdbx_seq_one_letter_code
_entity_poly.pdbx_strand_id
1 'polypeptide(L)'
;VFIIDTQFAPLTPKILTAIKKLSDQPVKIVANTHHHGDHTGGNENLGDSGATIIAHENVRKRLLEKSAKSAIPVITFNDKLNIQMNNEQVAIFHVENAHTDGDAMLYFTESNVLHTGDTFF
;
A
#
# COMPACT_ATOMS: atom_id res chain seq x y z
N VAL A 1 2.54 2.21 12.41
CA VAL A 1 2.26 0.97 11.66
C VAL A 1 2.45 1.22 10.16
N PHE A 2 2.98 0.24 9.45
CA PHE A 2 3.04 0.14 7.99
C PHE A 2 2.06 -0.95 7.56
N ILE A 3 1.25 -0.70 6.55
CA ILE A 3 0.35 -1.71 5.98
C ILE A 3 0.51 -1.80 4.46
N ILE A 4 0.18 -2.97 3.94
CA ILE A 4 0.15 -3.24 2.50
C ILE A 4 -1.31 -3.41 2.11
N ASP A 5 -1.75 -2.62 1.15
CA ASP A 5 -3.12 -2.54 0.66
C ASP A 5 -4.16 -2.20 1.75
N THR A 6 -5.37 -1.87 1.35
CA THR A 6 -6.37 -1.28 2.26
C THR A 6 -7.72 -1.96 2.20
N GLN A 7 -7.86 -2.98 1.35
CA GLN A 7 -9.14 -3.63 1.11
C GLN A 7 -10.25 -2.64 0.69
N PHE A 8 -11.48 -3.05 0.72
CA PHE A 8 -12.63 -2.19 0.47
C PHE A 8 -12.90 -1.24 1.64
N ALA A 9 -13.33 -0.01 1.35
CA ALA A 9 -13.60 1.03 2.35
C ALA A 9 -14.45 0.58 3.56
N PRO A 10 -15.53 -0.22 3.41
CA PRO A 10 -16.34 -0.67 4.55
C PRO A 10 -15.57 -1.56 5.55
N LEU A 11 -14.43 -2.14 5.14
CA LEU A 11 -13.62 -3.00 6.00
C LEU A 11 -12.60 -2.20 6.85
N THR A 12 -12.36 -0.94 6.54
CA THR A 12 -11.37 -0.12 7.27
C THR A 12 -11.53 -0.15 8.79
N PRO A 13 -12.75 0.03 9.38
CA PRO A 13 -12.89 -0.01 10.84
C PRO A 13 -12.52 -1.37 11.44
N LYS A 14 -12.82 -2.47 10.74
CA LYS A 14 -12.48 -3.83 11.17
C LYS A 14 -10.97 -4.06 11.12
N ILE A 15 -10.32 -3.59 10.05
CA ILE A 15 -8.86 -3.66 9.88
C ILE A 15 -8.16 -2.88 10.99
N LEU A 16 -8.56 -1.62 11.23
CA LEU A 16 -7.98 -0.79 12.29
C LEU A 16 -8.18 -1.40 13.68
N THR A 17 -9.33 -2.02 13.94
CA THR A 17 -9.58 -2.75 15.20
C THR A 17 -8.64 -3.96 15.36
N ALA A 18 -8.37 -4.67 14.28
CA ALA A 18 -7.42 -5.79 14.31
C ALA A 18 -5.97 -5.30 14.54
N ILE A 19 -5.56 -4.23 13.86
CA ILE A 19 -4.24 -3.61 14.02
C ILE A 19 -4.05 -3.15 15.47
N LYS A 20 -5.07 -2.53 16.08
CA LYS A 20 -4.99 -2.01 17.45
C LYS A 20 -4.73 -3.11 18.49
N LYS A 21 -5.06 -4.36 18.21
CA LYS A 21 -4.70 -5.49 19.09
C LYS A 21 -3.21 -5.81 19.06
N LEU A 22 -2.49 -5.38 18.03
CA LEU A 22 -1.07 -5.63 17.83
C LEU A 22 -0.20 -4.41 18.14
N SER A 23 -0.73 -3.19 17.93
CA SER A 23 0.00 -1.95 18.12
C SER A 23 -0.97 -0.78 18.39
N ASP A 24 -0.64 0.06 19.37
CA ASP A 24 -1.35 1.32 19.61
C ASP A 24 -0.89 2.47 18.71
N GLN A 25 0.13 2.23 17.89
CA GLN A 25 0.65 3.26 16.97
C GLN A 25 -0.27 3.43 15.76
N PRO A 26 -0.43 4.68 15.26
CA PRO A 26 -1.24 4.92 14.08
C PRO A 26 -0.64 4.29 12.83
N VAL A 27 -1.47 4.02 11.83
CA VAL A 27 -1.01 3.70 10.48
C VAL A 27 -0.37 4.95 9.89
N LYS A 28 0.92 4.90 9.62
CA LYS A 28 1.68 6.02 9.05
C LYS A 28 1.90 5.88 7.54
N ILE A 29 2.07 4.65 7.08
CA ILE A 29 2.38 4.34 5.69
C ILE A 29 1.45 3.25 5.20
N VAL A 30 0.91 3.47 4.02
CA VAL A 30 0.20 2.50 3.19
C VAL A 30 0.99 2.32 1.91
N ALA A 31 1.35 1.09 1.56
CA ALA A 31 1.86 0.77 0.22
C ALA A 31 0.80 0.00 -0.55
N ASN A 32 0.39 0.50 -1.71
CA ASN A 32 -0.50 -0.26 -2.59
C ASN A 32 0.31 -1.10 -3.56
N THR A 33 -0.05 -2.37 -3.65
CA THR A 33 0.56 -3.30 -4.60
C THR A 33 0.12 -3.01 -6.03
N HIS A 34 -1.15 -2.65 -6.24
CA HIS A 34 -1.72 -2.26 -7.54
C HIS A 34 -3.03 -1.48 -7.37
N HIS A 35 -3.72 -1.15 -8.47
CA HIS A 35 -4.82 -0.17 -8.47
C HIS A 35 -6.22 -0.74 -8.28
N HIS A 36 -6.42 -2.04 -8.14
CA HIS A 36 -7.75 -2.62 -7.99
C HIS A 36 -8.44 -2.21 -6.69
N GLY A 37 -9.78 -2.22 -6.71
CA GLY A 37 -10.58 -1.65 -5.62
C GLY A 37 -10.48 -2.41 -4.30
N ASP A 38 -10.26 -3.71 -4.34
CA ASP A 38 -10.01 -4.56 -3.17
C ASP A 38 -8.60 -4.37 -2.55
N HIS A 39 -7.73 -3.58 -3.19
CA HIS A 39 -6.42 -3.21 -2.69
C HIS A 39 -6.32 -1.73 -2.31
N THR A 40 -7.13 -0.88 -2.95
CA THR A 40 -7.06 0.58 -2.76
C THR A 40 -8.33 1.20 -2.17
N GLY A 41 -9.39 0.43 -1.99
CA GLY A 41 -10.70 0.95 -1.57
C GLY A 41 -10.71 1.67 -0.23
N GLY A 42 -9.86 1.28 0.71
CA GLY A 42 -9.73 1.93 2.02
C GLY A 42 -8.74 3.11 2.05
N ASN A 43 -8.10 3.45 0.93
CA ASN A 43 -7.10 4.52 0.86
C ASN A 43 -7.62 5.86 1.38
N GLU A 44 -8.85 6.25 1.00
CA GLU A 44 -9.46 7.51 1.43
C GLU A 44 -9.54 7.59 2.95
N ASN A 45 -10.08 6.57 3.60
CA ASN A 45 -10.23 6.53 5.05
C ASN A 45 -8.87 6.64 5.78
N LEU A 46 -7.84 5.99 5.24
CA LEU A 46 -6.50 6.01 5.83
C LEU A 46 -5.76 7.32 5.51
N GLY A 47 -5.91 7.84 4.29
CA GLY A 47 -5.37 9.14 3.90
C GLY A 47 -5.96 10.29 4.74
N ASP A 48 -7.28 10.28 4.97
CA ASP A 48 -7.95 11.25 5.85
C ASP A 48 -7.49 11.14 7.31
N SER A 49 -7.07 9.94 7.72
CA SER A 49 -6.46 9.71 9.05
C SER A 49 -4.98 10.12 9.14
N GLY A 50 -4.40 10.63 8.04
CA GLY A 50 -3.02 11.12 7.99
C GLY A 50 -1.97 10.10 7.55
N ALA A 51 -2.37 8.96 7.03
CA ALA A 51 -1.44 7.99 6.46
C ALA A 51 -0.86 8.51 5.12
N THR A 52 0.42 8.24 4.90
CA THR A 52 1.09 8.50 3.62
C THR A 52 0.91 7.30 2.70
N ILE A 53 0.31 7.52 1.54
CA ILE A 53 0.06 6.46 0.56
C ILE A 53 1.20 6.46 -0.48
N ILE A 54 1.75 5.28 -0.71
CA ILE A 54 2.86 5.02 -1.63
C ILE A 54 2.43 3.97 -2.65
N ALA A 55 2.73 4.19 -3.92
CA ALA A 55 2.47 3.21 -4.98
C ALA A 55 3.31 3.47 -6.23
N HIS A 56 3.27 2.54 -7.18
CA HIS A 56 3.81 2.77 -8.51
C HIS A 56 3.10 3.94 -9.21
N GLU A 57 3.83 4.68 -10.06
CA GLU A 57 3.29 5.86 -10.77
C GLU A 57 2.01 5.52 -11.58
N ASN A 58 1.91 4.35 -12.18
CA ASN A 58 0.72 3.95 -12.92
C ASN A 58 -0.50 3.72 -12.01
N VAL A 59 -0.32 3.25 -10.78
CA VAL A 59 -1.39 3.17 -9.78
C VAL A 59 -1.95 4.57 -9.50
N ARG A 60 -1.06 5.54 -9.25
CA ARG A 60 -1.47 6.94 -9.06
C ARG A 60 -2.27 7.47 -10.26
N LYS A 61 -1.78 7.29 -11.49
CA LYS A 61 -2.48 7.73 -12.70
C LYS A 61 -3.90 7.19 -12.79
N ARG A 62 -4.08 5.90 -12.51
CA ARG A 62 -5.40 5.24 -12.56
C ARG A 62 -6.34 5.71 -11.44
N LEU A 63 -5.82 6.04 -10.26
CA LEU A 63 -6.62 6.53 -9.15
C LEU A 63 -7.02 8.01 -9.30
N LEU A 64 -6.20 8.84 -9.96
CA LEU A 64 -6.52 10.25 -10.21
C LEU A 64 -7.84 10.48 -10.94
N GLU A 65 -8.25 9.53 -11.77
CA GLU A 65 -9.47 9.66 -12.60
C GLU A 65 -10.76 9.40 -11.82
N LYS A 66 -10.69 8.70 -10.67
CA LYS A 66 -11.88 8.15 -10.02
C LYS A 66 -11.90 8.19 -8.49
N SER A 67 -10.85 8.70 -7.86
CA SER A 67 -10.70 8.62 -6.40
C SER A 67 -10.62 10.00 -5.76
N ALA A 68 -11.01 10.08 -4.47
CA ALA A 68 -10.86 11.29 -3.67
C ALA A 68 -9.38 11.65 -3.51
N LYS A 69 -9.09 12.93 -3.29
CA LYS A 69 -7.71 13.45 -3.18
C LYS A 69 -6.87 12.71 -2.11
N SER A 70 -7.48 12.41 -0.97
CA SER A 70 -6.83 11.70 0.14
C SER A 70 -6.53 10.23 -0.14
N ALA A 71 -7.18 9.64 -1.17
CA ALA A 71 -6.93 8.28 -1.61
C ALA A 71 -5.75 8.14 -2.58
N ILE A 72 -5.25 9.27 -3.10
CA ILE A 72 -4.23 9.27 -4.15
C ILE A 72 -2.84 9.10 -3.54
N PRO A 73 -2.01 8.17 -4.04
CA PRO A 73 -0.62 8.04 -3.61
C PRO A 73 0.14 9.37 -3.76
N VAL A 74 0.82 9.80 -2.70
CA VAL A 74 1.60 11.05 -2.69
C VAL A 74 3.09 10.81 -2.89
N ILE A 75 3.55 9.58 -2.65
CA ILE A 75 4.89 9.13 -2.98
C ILE A 75 4.76 8.08 -4.07
N THR A 76 5.47 8.26 -5.16
CA THR A 76 5.45 7.32 -6.28
C THR A 76 6.86 6.87 -6.66
N PHE A 77 6.94 5.72 -7.30
CA PHE A 77 8.18 5.17 -7.85
C PHE A 77 7.89 4.50 -9.21
N ASN A 78 8.93 4.30 -10.01
CA ASN A 78 8.84 3.57 -11.27
C ASN A 78 9.50 2.18 -11.16
N ASP A 79 10.74 2.11 -10.70
CA ASP A 79 11.46 0.83 -10.60
C ASP A 79 11.41 0.26 -9.18
N LYS A 80 11.94 1.02 -8.22
CA LYS A 80 12.05 0.59 -6.82
C LYS A 80 12.09 1.76 -5.85
N LEU A 81 11.74 1.45 -4.59
CA LEU A 81 11.81 2.34 -3.45
C LEU A 81 12.20 1.53 -2.22
N ASN A 82 13.08 2.05 -1.37
CA ASN A 82 13.38 1.46 -0.07
C ASN A 82 12.80 2.33 1.04
N ILE A 83 12.14 1.70 2.00
CA ILE A 83 11.63 2.34 3.22
C ILE A 83 12.36 1.76 4.41
N GLN A 84 12.93 2.63 5.26
CA GLN A 84 13.53 2.23 6.53
C GLN A 84 12.53 2.51 7.65
N MET A 85 11.97 1.47 8.24
CA MET A 85 10.96 1.60 9.29
C MET A 85 10.93 0.37 10.20
N ASN A 86 10.69 0.57 11.49
CA ASN A 86 10.56 -0.52 12.48
C ASN A 86 11.80 -1.43 12.57
N ASN A 87 13.00 -0.86 12.45
CA ASN A 87 14.29 -1.58 12.38
C ASN A 87 14.36 -2.56 11.21
N GLU A 88 13.67 -2.26 10.12
CA GLU A 88 13.58 -3.10 8.94
C GLU A 88 13.67 -2.25 7.68
N GLN A 89 14.30 -2.77 6.64
CA GLN A 89 14.20 -2.24 5.29
C GLN A 89 13.10 -2.96 4.53
N VAL A 90 12.16 -2.19 4.00
CA VAL A 90 11.16 -2.68 3.06
C VAL A 90 11.57 -2.25 1.66
N ALA A 91 12.01 -3.21 0.86
CA ALA A 91 12.29 -2.99 -0.56
C ALA A 91 11.01 -3.17 -1.37
N ILE A 92 10.54 -2.10 -2.00
CA ILE A 92 9.36 -2.10 -2.87
C ILE A 92 9.87 -2.01 -4.30
N PHE A 93 9.44 -2.90 -5.17
CA PHE A 93 9.88 -2.93 -6.57
C PHE A 93 8.74 -3.28 -7.51
N HIS A 94 8.76 -2.62 -8.67
CA HIS A 94 7.80 -2.85 -9.75
C HIS A 94 8.04 -4.19 -10.44
N VAL A 95 6.97 -4.85 -10.86
CA VAL A 95 6.99 -6.08 -11.64
C VAL A 95 6.25 -5.83 -12.96
N GLU A 96 7.02 -5.77 -14.03
CA GLU A 96 6.47 -5.52 -15.37
C GLU A 96 5.69 -6.73 -15.90
N ASN A 97 4.65 -6.45 -16.71
CA ASN A 97 3.88 -7.45 -17.44
C ASN A 97 3.31 -8.60 -16.57
N ALA A 98 2.92 -8.28 -15.33
CA ALA A 98 2.33 -9.23 -14.41
C ALA A 98 0.78 -9.16 -14.43
N HIS A 99 0.15 -8.71 -13.34
CA HIS A 99 -1.31 -8.65 -13.20
C HIS A 99 -1.91 -7.33 -13.72
N THR A 100 -1.21 -6.23 -13.48
CA THR A 100 -1.54 -4.87 -13.96
C THR A 100 -0.30 -4.18 -14.51
N ASP A 101 -0.44 -2.92 -14.91
CA ASP A 101 0.71 -2.10 -15.34
C ASP A 101 1.40 -1.33 -14.19
N GLY A 102 0.96 -1.55 -12.97
CA GLY A 102 1.48 -0.87 -11.78
C GLY A 102 1.80 -1.80 -10.62
N ASP A 103 1.95 -3.10 -10.90
CA ASP A 103 2.20 -4.09 -9.85
C ASP A 103 3.51 -3.86 -9.13
N ALA A 104 3.46 -4.03 -7.82
CA ALA A 104 4.61 -3.98 -6.94
C ALA A 104 4.64 -5.16 -5.97
N MET A 105 5.83 -5.68 -5.73
CA MET A 105 6.13 -6.60 -4.64
C MET A 105 6.87 -5.86 -3.53
N LEU A 106 6.73 -6.34 -2.30
CA LEU A 106 7.38 -5.77 -1.12
C LEU A 106 8.19 -6.87 -0.41
N TYR A 107 9.48 -6.63 -0.25
CA TYR A 107 10.38 -7.55 0.45
C TYR A 107 10.87 -6.92 1.76
N PHE A 108 10.55 -7.56 2.87
CA PHE A 108 11.00 -7.21 4.21
C PHE A 108 12.31 -7.93 4.48
N THR A 109 13.41 -7.20 4.45
CA THR A 109 14.75 -7.80 4.39
C THR A 109 15.16 -8.53 5.65
N GLU A 110 14.85 -7.98 6.82
CA GLU A 110 15.21 -8.58 8.12
C GLU A 110 14.29 -9.75 8.47
N SER A 111 12.99 -9.59 8.23
CA SER A 111 11.98 -10.63 8.46
C SER A 111 11.99 -11.73 7.41
N ASN A 112 12.67 -11.51 6.26
CA ASN A 112 12.69 -12.41 5.11
C ASN A 112 11.28 -12.79 4.61
N VAL A 113 10.40 -11.78 4.51
CA VAL A 113 9.01 -11.94 4.04
C VAL A 113 8.84 -11.22 2.72
N LEU A 114 8.28 -11.91 1.73
CA LEU A 114 7.89 -11.33 0.44
C LEU A 114 6.37 -11.28 0.33
N HIS A 115 5.84 -10.07 0.09
CA HIS A 115 4.44 -9.87 -0.27
C HIS A 115 4.35 -9.64 -1.79
N THR A 116 3.61 -10.47 -2.48
CA THR A 116 3.58 -10.50 -3.95
C THR A 116 2.43 -9.70 -4.56
N GLY A 117 1.52 -9.16 -3.74
CA GLY A 117 0.25 -8.65 -4.27
C GLY A 117 -0.47 -9.76 -5.05
N ASP A 118 -1.06 -9.41 -6.16
CA ASP A 118 -1.77 -10.32 -7.06
C ASP A 118 -0.91 -10.82 -8.24
N THR A 119 0.41 -10.75 -8.10
CA THR A 119 1.33 -11.23 -9.15
C THR A 119 1.58 -12.74 -9.08
N PHE A 120 1.16 -13.37 -7.98
CA PHE A 120 1.27 -14.81 -7.77
C PHE A 120 0.03 -15.32 -7.02
N PHE A 121 -0.59 -16.38 -7.56
CA PHE A 121 -1.77 -17.07 -7.01
C PHE A 121 -1.47 -18.53 -6.70
#